data_be651212ede1ddcd808d0adedbff7de6
#
_entry.id   be651212ede1ddcd808d0adedbff7de6
#
_cell.length_a   1.000
_cell.length_b   1.000
_cell.length_c   1.000
_cell.angle_alpha   90.00
_cell.angle_beta   90.00
_cell.angle_gamma   90.00
#
_symmetry.space_group_name_H-M   'P 1'
#
loop_
_entity.id
_entity.type
_entity.pdbx_description
1 polymer ?
#
loop_
_entity_poly.entity_id
_entity_poly.type
_entity_poly.pdbx_seq_one_letter_code
_entity_poly.pdbx_strand_id
1 'polypeptide(L)'
;MKNVRIVEQLAIFIANRPGTLADICDALAEANINIYGLTVSDTVDHAAVRMVVSDTRRAIALLEAHGTLVLDSEVLMIENDNRPGSLSRVARLLSKSKVNIEYAYLASM
;
A
#
# COMPACT_ATOMS: atom_id res chain seq x y z
N MET A 1 -18.13 6.41 7.12
CA MET A 1 -16.89 5.89 7.74
C MET A 1 -17.23 5.01 8.91
N LYS A 2 -16.78 3.78 8.88
CA LYS A 2 -17.09 2.82 9.95
C LYS A 2 -15.92 2.62 10.90
N ASN A 3 -14.70 2.69 10.41
CA ASN A 3 -13.52 2.42 11.19
C ASN A 3 -12.35 3.18 10.61
N VAL A 4 -11.55 3.79 11.46
CA VAL A 4 -10.35 4.52 11.06
C VAL A 4 -9.22 4.07 11.96
N ARG A 5 -8.11 3.65 11.35
CA ARG A 5 -6.94 3.22 12.12
C ARG A 5 -5.66 3.55 11.36
N ILE A 6 -4.58 3.62 12.09
CA ILE A 6 -3.25 3.80 11.51
C ILE A 6 -2.68 2.41 11.26
N VAL A 7 -2.22 2.17 10.05
CA VAL A 7 -1.57 0.91 9.68
C VAL A 7 -0.23 1.19 9.03
N GLU A 8 0.64 0.19 9.07
CA GLU A 8 1.92 0.28 8.38
C GLU A 8 1.74 0.01 6.89
N GLN A 9 2.44 0.77 6.09
CA GLN A 9 2.51 0.61 4.65
C GLN A 9 3.97 0.37 4.26
N LEU A 10 4.18 -0.52 3.31
CA LEU A 10 5.49 -0.71 2.70
C LEU A 10 5.55 0.03 1.38
N ALA A 11 6.68 0.69 1.12
CA ALA A 11 7.01 1.21 -0.19
C ALA A 11 8.27 0.48 -0.66
N ILE A 12 8.18 -0.21 -1.78
CA ILE A 12 9.30 -0.93 -2.36
C ILE A 12 9.63 -0.35 -3.72
N PHE A 13 10.91 -0.42 -4.06
CA PHE A 13 11.40 0.14 -5.30
C PHE A 13 11.98 -0.99 -6.15
N ILE A 14 11.38 -1.20 -7.31
CA ILE A 14 11.72 -2.31 -8.19
C ILE A 14 12.05 -1.77 -9.58
N ALA A 15 12.78 -2.57 -10.35
CA ALA A 15 13.05 -2.23 -11.74
C ALA A 15 11.75 -2.23 -12.54
N ASN A 16 11.57 -1.22 -13.40
CA ASN A 16 10.38 -1.11 -14.25
C ASN A 16 10.53 -2.03 -15.47
N ARG A 17 10.36 -3.34 -15.24
CA ARG A 17 10.48 -4.41 -16.26
C ARG A 17 9.39 -5.45 -16.05
N PRO A 18 9.00 -6.14 -17.13
CA PRO A 18 8.06 -7.26 -16.98
C PRO A 18 8.58 -8.28 -15.98
N GLY A 19 7.69 -8.78 -15.14
CA GLY A 19 7.96 -9.85 -14.19
C GLY A 19 8.46 -9.44 -12.82
N THR A 20 8.97 -8.21 -12.63
CA THR A 20 9.50 -7.82 -11.31
C THR A 20 8.41 -7.78 -10.24
N LEU A 21 7.24 -7.23 -10.55
CA LEU A 21 6.13 -7.22 -9.61
C LEU A 21 5.61 -8.64 -9.34
N ALA A 22 5.53 -9.46 -10.38
CA ALA A 22 5.10 -10.85 -10.24
C ALA A 22 6.03 -11.62 -9.29
N ASP A 23 7.34 -11.43 -9.42
CA ASP A 23 8.31 -12.08 -8.54
C ASP A 23 8.13 -11.69 -7.08
N ILE A 24 7.86 -10.40 -6.83
CA ILE A 24 7.58 -9.91 -5.48
C ILE A 24 6.30 -10.56 -4.92
N CYS A 25 5.25 -10.58 -5.71
CA CYS A 25 3.98 -11.18 -5.30
C CYS A 25 4.14 -12.67 -5.01
N ASP A 26 4.89 -13.38 -5.82
CA ASP A 26 5.16 -14.81 -5.62
C ASP A 26 5.93 -15.04 -4.31
N ALA A 27 6.93 -14.23 -4.04
CA ALA A 27 7.71 -14.36 -2.80
C ALA A 27 6.83 -14.16 -1.56
N LEU A 28 5.95 -13.17 -1.59
CA LEU A 28 5.02 -12.91 -0.48
C LEU A 28 4.02 -14.07 -0.33
N ALA A 29 3.49 -14.56 -1.45
CA ALA A 29 2.53 -15.67 -1.45
C ALA A 29 3.15 -16.94 -0.87
N GLU A 30 4.38 -17.27 -1.23
CA GLU A 30 5.10 -18.43 -0.71
C GLU A 30 5.31 -18.34 0.80
N ALA A 31 5.46 -17.13 1.33
CA ALA A 31 5.58 -16.88 2.76
C ALA A 31 4.22 -16.77 3.46
N ASN A 32 3.13 -17.01 2.74
CA ASN A 32 1.76 -16.89 3.25
C ASN A 32 1.45 -15.48 3.76
N ILE A 33 1.95 -14.47 3.08
CA ILE A 33 1.68 -13.06 3.38
C ILE A 33 0.66 -12.55 2.37
N ASN A 34 -0.48 -12.06 2.85
CA ASN A 34 -1.52 -11.51 2.01
C ASN A 34 -1.28 -10.03 1.73
N ILE A 35 -1.65 -9.57 0.56
CA ILE A 35 -1.59 -8.17 0.16
C ILE A 35 -3.02 -7.63 0.20
N TYR A 36 -3.29 -6.71 1.12
CA TYR A 36 -4.62 -6.12 1.28
C TYR A 36 -4.86 -4.98 0.31
N GLY A 37 -3.83 -4.21 0.01
CA GLY A 37 -3.93 -3.09 -0.90
C GLY A 37 -2.60 -2.84 -1.57
N LEU A 38 -2.66 -2.33 -2.80
CA LEU A 38 -1.45 -2.12 -3.59
C LEU A 38 -1.69 -1.03 -4.61
N THR A 39 -0.68 -0.19 -4.80
CA THR A 39 -0.64 0.76 -5.91
C THR A 39 0.77 0.83 -6.47
N VAL A 40 0.87 1.01 -7.76
CA VAL A 40 2.14 1.10 -8.48
C VAL A 40 2.22 2.46 -9.14
N SER A 41 3.31 3.19 -8.90
CA SER A 41 3.61 4.40 -9.63
C SER A 41 5.00 4.25 -10.23
N ASP A 42 5.19 4.70 -11.44
CA ASP A 42 6.43 4.49 -12.16
C ASP A 42 7.15 5.79 -12.49
N THR A 43 8.46 5.66 -12.63
CA THR A 43 9.31 6.57 -13.36
C THR A 43 9.89 5.79 -14.56
N VAL A 44 10.78 6.37 -15.32
CA VAL A 44 11.30 5.71 -16.52
C VAL A 44 11.99 4.37 -16.22
N ASP A 45 12.80 4.33 -15.17
CA ASP A 45 13.63 3.16 -14.87
C ASP A 45 13.14 2.33 -13.70
N HIS A 46 12.32 2.89 -12.83
CA HIS A 46 11.91 2.26 -11.58
C HIS A 46 10.42 2.40 -11.36
N ALA A 47 9.90 1.50 -10.56
CA ALA A 47 8.53 1.57 -10.08
C ALA A 47 8.56 1.60 -8.56
N ALA A 48 7.73 2.47 -7.98
CA ALA A 48 7.47 2.48 -6.54
C ALA A 48 6.15 1.75 -6.31
N VAL A 49 6.21 0.69 -5.51
CA VAL A 49 5.02 -0.11 -5.18
C VAL A 49 4.71 0.13 -3.71
N ARG A 50 3.52 0.68 -3.44
CA ARG A 50 3.03 0.84 -2.09
C ARG A 50 2.06 -0.27 -1.80
N MET A 51 2.17 -0.90 -0.63
CA MET A 51 1.29 -2.00 -0.27
C MET A 51 1.06 -2.08 1.23
N VAL A 52 -0.11 -2.58 1.59
CA VAL A 52 -0.45 -2.96 2.96
C VAL A 52 -0.58 -4.47 2.98
N VAL A 53 0.14 -5.11 3.88
CA VAL A 53 0.24 -6.58 3.93
C VAL A 53 -0.20 -7.12 5.28
N SER A 54 -0.47 -8.42 5.33
CA SER A 54 -0.94 -9.08 6.55
C SER A 54 0.13 -9.24 7.62
N ASP A 55 1.39 -9.25 7.24
CA ASP A 55 2.51 -9.41 8.19
C ASP A 55 3.68 -8.54 7.73
N THR A 56 3.69 -7.32 8.23
CA THR A 56 4.64 -6.29 7.80
C THR A 56 6.08 -6.68 8.11
N ARG A 57 6.34 -7.21 9.30
CA ARG A 57 7.71 -7.53 9.73
C ARG A 57 8.32 -8.63 8.87
N ARG A 58 7.54 -9.70 8.61
CA ARG A 58 8.02 -10.79 7.76
C ARG A 58 8.20 -10.33 6.32
N ALA A 59 7.31 -9.47 5.84
CA ALA A 59 7.43 -8.93 4.48
C ALA A 59 8.72 -8.12 4.31
N ILE A 60 9.02 -7.24 5.27
CA ILE A 60 10.25 -6.44 5.22
C ILE A 60 11.47 -7.35 5.17
N ALA A 61 11.55 -8.31 6.10
CA ALA A 61 12.68 -9.22 6.17
C ALA A 61 12.86 -10.02 4.88
N LEU A 62 11.76 -10.52 4.32
CA LEU A 62 11.76 -11.30 3.09
C LEU A 62 12.25 -10.48 1.90
N LEU A 63 11.72 -9.29 1.74
CA LEU A 63 12.03 -8.43 0.60
C LEU A 63 13.46 -7.90 0.69
N GLU A 64 13.91 -7.53 1.87
CA GLU A 64 15.31 -7.11 2.07
C GLU A 64 16.28 -8.25 1.80
N ALA A 65 15.94 -9.47 2.19
CA ALA A 65 16.75 -10.65 1.89
C ALA A 65 16.87 -10.89 0.38
N HIS A 66 15.90 -10.46 -0.40
CA HIS A 66 15.93 -10.54 -1.87
C HIS A 66 16.60 -9.32 -2.52
N GLY A 67 17.17 -8.42 -1.72
CA GLY A 67 17.86 -7.25 -2.24
C GLY A 67 16.95 -6.09 -2.62
N THR A 68 15.70 -6.13 -2.22
CA THR A 68 14.73 -5.06 -2.52
C THR A 68 14.85 -3.94 -1.49
N LEU A 69 14.89 -2.70 -1.96
CA LEU A 69 14.84 -1.55 -1.06
C LEU A 69 13.41 -1.38 -0.55
N VAL A 70 13.25 -1.42 0.77
CA VAL A 70 11.95 -1.34 1.43
C VAL A 70 11.96 -0.18 2.42
N LEU A 71 10.95 0.69 2.31
CA LEU A 71 10.70 1.73 3.29
C LEU A 71 9.34 1.47 3.92
N ASP A 72 9.21 1.72 5.21
CA ASP A 72 7.92 1.62 5.88
C ASP A 72 7.46 2.99 6.34
N SER A 73 6.15 3.15 6.38
CA SER A 73 5.51 4.39 6.81
C SER A 73 4.12 4.07 7.34
N GLU A 74 3.48 5.07 7.93
CA GLU A 74 2.12 4.92 8.43
C GLU A 74 1.15 5.61 7.50
N VAL A 75 -0.01 4.99 7.32
CA VAL A 75 -1.13 5.54 6.55
C VAL A 75 -2.42 5.36 7.33
N LEU A 76 -3.43 6.16 7.01
CA LEU A 76 -4.77 5.96 7.53
C LEU A 76 -5.47 4.91 6.70
N MET A 77 -5.95 3.87 7.37
CA MET A 77 -6.85 2.88 6.78
C MET A 77 -8.26 3.23 7.18
N ILE A 78 -9.10 3.55 6.22
CA ILE A 78 -10.47 3.99 6.46
C ILE A 78 -11.43 2.97 5.84
N GLU A 79 -12.23 2.34 6.67
CA GLU A 79 -13.29 1.45 6.21
C GLU A 79 -14.51 2.29 5.87
N ASN A 80 -15.02 2.10 4.66
CA ASN A 80 -16.10 2.93 4.14
C ASN A 80 -17.04 2.10 3.27
N ASP A 81 -18.28 2.57 3.13
CA ASP A 81 -19.26 1.93 2.26
C ASP A 81 -18.92 2.23 0.79
N ASN A 82 -19.15 1.25 -0.05
CA ASN A 82 -18.95 1.42 -1.50
C ASN A 82 -20.23 1.98 -2.13
N ARG A 83 -20.43 3.30 -1.96
CA ARG A 83 -21.60 4.01 -2.47
C ARG A 83 -21.20 5.41 -2.95
N PRO A 84 -21.97 5.97 -3.87
CA PRO A 84 -21.74 7.37 -4.28
C PRO A 84 -21.70 8.30 -3.06
N GLY A 85 -20.72 9.18 -3.04
CA GLY A 85 -20.53 10.16 -1.97
C GLY A 85 -19.74 9.68 -0.77
N SER A 86 -19.47 8.39 -0.62
CA SER A 86 -18.71 7.89 0.53
C SER A 86 -17.30 8.44 0.57
N LEU A 87 -16.60 8.40 -0.55
CA LEU A 87 -15.23 8.95 -0.62
C LEU A 87 -15.24 10.47 -0.50
N SER A 88 -16.26 11.13 -1.05
CA SER A 88 -16.41 12.58 -0.94
C SER A 88 -16.49 13.01 0.53
N ARG A 89 -17.22 12.28 1.36
CA ARG A 89 -17.33 12.59 2.80
C ARG A 89 -15.98 12.50 3.50
N VAL A 90 -15.21 11.46 3.19
CA VAL A 90 -13.86 11.29 3.76
C VAL A 90 -12.96 12.45 3.34
N ALA A 91 -12.93 12.75 2.06
CA ALA A 91 -12.10 13.83 1.53
C ALA A 91 -12.46 15.18 2.14
N ARG A 92 -13.76 15.43 2.32
CA ARG A 92 -14.25 16.68 2.92
C ARG A 92 -13.84 16.79 4.39
N LEU A 93 -13.94 15.70 5.12
CA LEU A 93 -13.54 15.68 6.53
C LEU A 93 -12.04 15.98 6.69
N LEU A 94 -11.22 15.37 5.87
CA LEU A 94 -9.76 15.62 5.88
C LEU A 94 -9.45 17.07 5.49
N SER A 95 -10.16 17.61 4.52
CA SER A 95 -10.02 19.00 4.10
C SER A 95 -10.36 19.97 5.24
N LYS A 96 -11.43 19.71 5.99
CA LYS A 96 -11.80 20.54 7.15
C LYS A 96 -10.74 20.51 8.24
N SER A 97 -10.02 19.41 8.37
CA SER A 97 -8.91 19.27 9.31
C SER A 97 -7.60 19.79 8.75
N LYS A 98 -7.63 20.41 7.57
CA LYS A 98 -6.46 20.96 6.87
C LYS A 98 -5.42 19.91 6.53
N VAL A 99 -5.88 18.68 6.27
CA VAL A 99 -5.03 17.58 5.83
C VAL A 99 -5.06 17.52 4.31
N ASN A 100 -3.88 17.61 3.70
CA ASN A 100 -3.74 17.42 2.26
C ASN A 100 -3.57 15.94 1.98
N ILE A 101 -4.34 15.42 1.03
CA ILE A 101 -4.20 14.03 0.61
C ILE A 101 -3.13 13.97 -0.47
N GLU A 102 -1.98 13.40 -0.14
CA GLU A 102 -0.89 13.26 -1.10
C GLU A 102 -1.12 12.10 -2.05
N TYR A 103 -1.68 11.00 -1.54
CA TYR A 103 -2.07 9.84 -2.35
C TYR A 103 -3.08 9.00 -1.58
N ALA A 104 -3.82 8.20 -2.31
CA ALA A 104 -4.79 7.27 -1.75
C ALA A 104 -4.97 6.10 -2.72
N TYR A 105 -5.33 4.95 -2.20
CA TYR A 105 -5.63 3.77 -3.00
C TYR A 105 -6.58 2.85 -2.25
N LEU A 106 -7.19 1.95 -2.99
CA LEU A 106 -8.16 1.02 -2.43
C LEU A 106 -7.47 -0.19 -1.82
N ALA A 107 -8.10 -0.74 -0.80
CA ALA A 107 -7.65 -1.96 -0.13
C ALA A 107 -8.85 -2.87 0.09
N SER A 108 -8.59 -4.17 0.16
CA SER A 108 -9.60 -5.18 0.47
C SER A 108 -9.06 -6.08 1.57
N MET A 109 -9.82 -6.18 2.66
CA MET A 109 -9.40 -6.99 3.81
C MET A 109 -10.42 -8.07 4.13
#